data_c5f5b1fd79f8c58b2ce7a15287d50c6d
#
_entry.id   c5f5b1fd79f8c58b2ce7a15287d50c6d
#
_cell.length_a   1.000
_cell.length_b   1.000
_cell.length_c   1.000
_cell.angle_alpha   90.00
_cell.angle_beta   90.00
_cell.angle_gamma   90.00
#
_symmetry.space_group_name_H-M   'P 1'
#
loop_
_entity.id
_entity.type
_entity.pdbx_description
1 polymer ?
#
loop_
_entity_poly.entity_id
_entity_poly.type
_entity_poly.pdbx_seq_one_letter_code
_entity_poly.pdbx_strand_id
1 'polypeptide(L)'
;EVTLESLRKADDDLRLPAVPERTLFPKEIGVAAAREQTPAVGQRATRPDGRLHGLGQTKYIDDMFFPGMLHAKIKRAGISHARIKSIDVSEAEKMPGVMATVIGKEIPVNSFGPSYQDQPLLADDIVRHAGDGVAAVAAVTEQQALDALEKIKVEYEGRFEDGTVFDS
;
A
#
# COMPACT_ATOMS: atom_id res chain seq x y z
N GLU A 1 -24.96 -11.59 -1.11
CA GLU A 1 -24.94 -10.56 -0.03
C GLU A 1 -23.88 -10.97 0.98
N VAL A 2 -22.72 -10.29 0.96
CA VAL A 2 -21.64 -10.52 1.94
C VAL A 2 -22.02 -9.70 3.17
N THR A 3 -22.43 -10.37 4.24
CA THR A 3 -22.77 -9.72 5.49
C THR A 3 -21.53 -9.57 6.37
N LEU A 4 -21.51 -8.55 7.23
CA LEU A 4 -20.43 -8.31 8.22
C LEU A 4 -20.16 -9.54 9.11
N GLU A 5 -21.14 -10.41 9.32
CA GLU A 5 -20.98 -11.69 10.03
C GLU A 5 -20.18 -12.72 9.22
N SER A 6 -20.35 -12.74 7.89
CA SER A 6 -19.57 -13.65 7.03
C SER A 6 -18.10 -13.22 6.94
N LEU A 7 -17.81 -11.92 7.03
CA LEU A 7 -16.45 -11.39 7.08
C LEU A 7 -15.76 -11.70 8.43
N ARG A 8 -16.50 -11.60 9.55
CA ARG A 8 -15.97 -11.97 10.88
C ARG A 8 -15.68 -13.47 10.98
N LYS A 9 -16.53 -14.31 10.37
CA LYS A 9 -16.32 -15.75 10.35
C LYS A 9 -15.12 -16.14 9.48
N ALA A 10 -14.87 -15.43 8.40
CA ALA A 10 -13.67 -15.60 7.57
C ALA A 10 -12.38 -15.18 8.31
N ASP A 11 -12.47 -14.19 9.21
CA ASP A 11 -11.35 -13.74 10.04
C ASP A 11 -11.00 -14.76 11.14
N ASP A 12 -12.00 -15.48 11.69
CA ASP A 12 -11.78 -16.54 12.67
C ASP A 12 -11.21 -17.82 12.03
N ASP A 13 -11.53 -18.11 10.77
CA ASP A 13 -10.98 -19.23 10.01
C ASP A 13 -9.57 -18.93 9.43
N LEU A 14 -9.19 -17.66 9.31
CA LEU A 14 -7.82 -17.21 9.01
C LEU A 14 -6.96 -17.24 10.29
N ARG A 15 -6.91 -18.35 10.98
CA ARG A 15 -5.81 -18.63 11.89
C ARG A 15 -4.54 -18.71 11.05
N LEU A 16 -3.90 -17.56 10.87
CA LEU A 16 -2.50 -17.54 10.47
C LEU A 16 -1.79 -18.56 11.35
N PRO A 17 -1.07 -19.54 10.78
CA PRO A 17 -0.28 -20.46 11.58
C PRO A 17 0.52 -19.59 12.54
N ALA A 18 0.47 -19.95 13.84
CA ALA A 18 1.18 -19.22 14.87
C ALA A 18 2.59 -18.98 14.31
N VAL A 19 2.91 -17.70 14.07
CA VAL A 19 4.25 -17.31 13.63
C VAL A 19 5.14 -17.95 14.68
N PRO A 20 5.96 -18.97 14.33
CA PRO A 20 6.86 -19.55 15.31
C PRO A 20 7.59 -18.36 15.88
N GLU A 21 7.73 -18.32 17.20
CA GLU A 21 8.47 -17.32 17.94
C GLU A 21 9.94 -17.40 17.47
N ARG A 22 10.14 -17.06 16.20
CA ARG A 22 11.41 -16.74 15.62
C ARG A 22 11.72 -15.39 16.20
N THR A 23 12.39 -15.44 17.36
CA THR A 23 13.16 -14.29 17.77
C THR A 23 13.89 -13.81 16.52
N LEU A 24 13.47 -12.65 15.98
CA LEU A 24 14.08 -11.98 14.83
C LEU A 24 15.58 -11.71 15.04
N PHE A 25 16.05 -12.05 16.23
CA PHE A 25 17.45 -12.01 16.64
C PHE A 25 17.80 -13.38 17.21
N PRO A 26 18.79 -14.10 16.64
CA PRO A 26 19.33 -15.28 17.28
C PRO A 26 19.72 -14.91 18.72
N LYS A 27 19.17 -15.65 19.69
CA LYS A 27 19.47 -15.50 21.12
C LYS A 27 20.98 -15.61 21.44
N GLU A 28 21.79 -15.91 20.47
CA GLU A 28 23.21 -16.19 20.56
C GLU A 28 24.13 -15.14 19.90
N ILE A 29 23.63 -13.94 19.61
CA ILE A 29 24.58 -12.83 19.52
C ILE A 29 24.94 -12.51 20.96
N GLY A 30 26.09 -13.02 21.39
CA GLY A 30 26.64 -12.87 22.74
C GLY A 30 26.76 -11.41 23.18
N VAL A 31 25.65 -10.84 23.59
CA VAL A 31 25.59 -9.53 24.27
C VAL A 31 25.84 -9.70 25.77
N ALA A 32 26.14 -10.92 26.19
CA ALA A 32 26.30 -11.27 27.60
C ALA A 32 27.74 -11.15 28.15
N ALA A 33 28.70 -10.72 27.38
CA ALA A 33 30.06 -10.51 27.90
C ALA A 33 30.40 -9.02 27.84
N ALA A 34 30.62 -8.44 29.03
CA ALA A 34 31.17 -7.13 29.27
C ALA A 34 30.27 -5.91 28.99
N ARG A 35 29.23 -5.73 29.78
CA ARG A 35 28.82 -4.39 30.19
C ARG A 35 29.85 -3.83 31.21
N GLU A 36 31.11 -3.76 30.87
CA GLU A 36 31.94 -2.73 31.43
C GLU A 36 31.41 -1.40 30.92
N GLN A 37 31.20 -0.48 31.85
CA GLN A 37 30.61 0.82 31.63
C GLN A 37 31.50 1.69 30.74
N THR A 38 31.61 1.39 29.48
CA THR A 38 32.23 2.29 28.50
C THR A 38 31.17 3.32 28.09
N PRO A 39 31.43 4.61 28.25
CA PRO A 39 30.53 5.64 27.82
C PRO A 39 30.29 5.49 26.31
N ALA A 40 29.03 5.37 25.90
CA ALA A 40 28.66 5.17 24.49
C ALA A 40 29.05 6.37 23.59
N VAL A 41 29.15 7.54 24.21
CA VAL A 41 29.57 8.77 23.54
C VAL A 41 31.04 8.77 23.23
N GLY A 42 31.40 8.98 21.95
CA GLY A 42 32.81 8.95 21.50
C GLY A 42 33.38 7.56 21.19
N GLN A 43 32.62 6.50 21.42
CA GLN A 43 33.00 5.13 21.06
C GLN A 43 32.50 4.76 19.65
N ARG A 44 33.34 4.08 18.88
CA ARG A 44 32.94 3.53 17.58
C ARG A 44 32.09 2.27 17.80
N ALA A 45 30.77 2.42 17.74
CA ALA A 45 29.85 1.29 17.79
C ALA A 45 29.61 0.73 16.39
N THR A 46 29.78 -0.58 16.23
CA THR A 46 29.39 -1.26 14.98
C THR A 46 27.90 -1.44 14.95
N ARG A 47 27.28 -1.08 13.83
CA ARG A 47 25.86 -1.31 13.61
C ARG A 47 25.54 -2.80 13.72
N PRO A 48 24.58 -3.22 14.58
CA PRO A 48 24.31 -4.65 14.83
C PRO A 48 23.91 -5.43 13.58
N ASP A 49 23.18 -4.79 12.68
CA ASP A 49 22.67 -5.37 11.43
C ASP A 49 23.56 -5.07 10.20
N GLY A 50 24.66 -4.33 10.40
CA GLY A 50 25.53 -3.88 9.31
C GLY A 50 26.13 -5.03 8.49
N ARG A 51 26.40 -6.17 9.14
CA ARG A 51 26.91 -7.36 8.46
C ARG A 51 25.84 -7.97 7.53
N LEU A 52 24.60 -8.06 7.98
CA LEU A 52 23.49 -8.60 7.19
C LEU A 52 23.22 -7.73 5.96
N HIS A 53 23.27 -6.40 6.13
CA HIS A 53 23.17 -5.46 5.02
C HIS A 53 24.31 -5.64 4.00
N GLY A 54 25.54 -5.71 4.49
CA GLY A 54 26.72 -5.87 3.63
C GLY A 54 26.76 -7.20 2.86
N LEU A 55 26.12 -8.25 3.39
CA LEU A 55 26.01 -9.56 2.76
C LEU A 55 24.75 -9.70 1.88
N GLY A 56 23.88 -8.69 1.80
CA GLY A 56 22.59 -8.77 1.07
C GLY A 56 21.60 -9.74 1.70
N GLN A 57 21.74 -10.04 2.99
CA GLN A 57 20.87 -10.99 3.71
C GLN A 57 19.71 -10.33 4.44
N THR A 58 19.71 -9.00 4.50
CA THR A 58 18.59 -8.25 5.06
C THR A 58 17.40 -8.34 4.11
N LYS A 59 16.25 -8.80 4.62
CA LYS A 59 15.01 -8.82 3.86
C LYS A 59 14.24 -7.53 4.12
N TYR A 60 13.82 -6.90 3.04
CA TYR A 60 12.90 -5.76 3.03
C TYR A 60 11.48 -6.24 2.70
N ILE A 61 10.50 -5.35 2.80
CA ILE A 61 9.09 -5.67 2.52
C ILE A 61 8.93 -6.21 1.10
N ASP A 62 9.62 -5.64 0.12
CA ASP A 62 9.55 -6.05 -1.28
C ASP A 62 10.15 -7.45 -1.55
N ASP A 63 10.95 -7.98 -0.59
CA ASP A 63 11.52 -9.33 -0.66
C ASP A 63 10.62 -10.39 -0.01
N MET A 64 9.45 -9.96 0.53
CA MET A 64 8.56 -10.86 1.26
C MET A 64 7.47 -11.42 0.34
N PHE A 65 7.36 -12.74 0.33
CA PHE A 65 6.31 -13.46 -0.39
C PHE A 65 5.55 -14.37 0.55
N PHE A 66 4.23 -14.32 0.48
CA PHE A 66 3.35 -15.16 1.26
C PHE A 66 2.45 -15.98 0.32
N PRO A 67 2.13 -17.24 0.66
CA PRO A 67 1.17 -18.01 -0.11
C PRO A 67 -0.18 -17.28 -0.22
N GLY A 68 -0.69 -17.12 -1.43
CA GLY A 68 -1.97 -16.42 -1.67
C GLY A 68 -1.88 -14.88 -1.63
N MET A 69 -0.68 -14.31 -1.55
CA MET A 69 -0.49 -12.85 -1.61
C MET A 69 -1.01 -12.30 -2.95
N LEU A 70 -1.76 -11.21 -2.87
CA LEU A 70 -2.24 -10.47 -4.03
C LEU A 70 -1.29 -9.31 -4.36
N HIS A 71 -1.26 -8.97 -5.64
CA HIS A 71 -0.55 -7.80 -6.14
C HIS A 71 -1.51 -6.64 -6.31
N ALA A 72 -1.28 -5.56 -5.57
CA ALA A 72 -2.10 -4.36 -5.67
C ALA A 72 -1.41 -3.27 -6.48
N LYS A 73 -2.17 -2.58 -7.34
CA LYS A 73 -1.71 -1.43 -8.12
C LYS A 73 -2.74 -0.31 -8.03
N ILE A 74 -2.25 0.93 -8.13
CA ILE A 74 -3.07 2.14 -8.01
C ILE A 74 -3.12 2.86 -9.35
N LYS A 75 -4.34 3.14 -9.81
CA LYS A 75 -4.60 4.02 -10.95
C LYS A 75 -4.32 5.45 -10.54
N ARG A 76 -3.38 6.09 -11.21
CA ARG A 76 -3.05 7.51 -11.02
C ARG A 76 -3.91 8.37 -11.94
N ALA A 77 -4.20 9.59 -11.48
CA ALA A 77 -5.03 10.53 -12.21
C ALA A 77 -4.44 10.95 -13.57
N GLY A 78 -3.12 11.17 -13.62
CA GLY A 78 -2.42 11.58 -14.84
C GLY A 78 -2.68 13.01 -15.29
N ILE A 79 -3.49 13.79 -14.55
CA ILE A 79 -3.83 15.19 -14.80
C ILE A 79 -3.52 16.03 -13.58
N SER A 80 -3.17 17.30 -13.78
CA SER A 80 -2.69 18.18 -12.71
C SER A 80 -3.77 18.58 -11.71
N HIS A 81 -4.98 18.89 -12.19
CA HIS A 81 -6.12 19.25 -11.37
C HIS A 81 -7.43 19.06 -12.14
N ALA A 82 -8.42 18.39 -11.54
CA ALA A 82 -9.77 18.29 -12.10
C ALA A 82 -10.75 17.75 -11.07
N ARG A 83 -12.04 17.95 -11.31
CA ARG A 83 -13.10 17.25 -10.60
C ARG A 83 -13.33 15.89 -11.25
N ILE A 84 -13.47 14.85 -10.43
CA ILE A 84 -13.83 13.50 -10.90
C ILE A 84 -15.34 13.46 -11.11
N LYS A 85 -15.77 13.23 -12.35
CA LYS A 85 -17.17 13.06 -12.70
C LYS A 85 -17.64 11.63 -12.43
N SER A 86 -16.89 10.65 -12.92
CA SER A 86 -17.17 9.23 -12.71
C SER A 86 -15.90 8.39 -12.77
N ILE A 87 -15.90 7.26 -12.03
CA ILE A 87 -14.91 6.21 -12.12
C ILE A 87 -15.64 4.91 -12.39
N ASP A 88 -15.35 4.27 -13.53
CA ASP A 88 -15.93 2.99 -13.93
C ASP A 88 -14.87 1.89 -13.84
N VAL A 89 -15.03 1.00 -12.87
CA VAL A 89 -14.18 -0.16 -12.61
C VAL A 89 -14.75 -1.47 -13.15
N SER A 90 -15.96 -1.45 -13.73
CA SER A 90 -16.74 -2.65 -14.08
C SER A 90 -16.07 -3.57 -15.09
N GLU A 91 -15.26 -3.04 -16.01
CA GLU A 91 -14.47 -3.84 -16.94
C GLU A 91 -13.26 -4.49 -16.25
N ALA A 92 -12.63 -3.78 -15.32
CA ALA A 92 -11.50 -4.29 -14.55
C ALA A 92 -11.93 -5.45 -13.64
N GLU A 93 -13.07 -5.36 -12.98
CA GLU A 93 -13.63 -6.40 -12.09
C GLU A 93 -13.89 -7.73 -12.80
N LYS A 94 -14.24 -7.67 -14.08
CA LYS A 94 -14.55 -8.87 -14.89
C LYS A 94 -13.30 -9.56 -15.40
N MET A 95 -12.12 -8.98 -15.23
CA MET A 95 -10.88 -9.57 -15.73
C MET A 95 -10.48 -10.80 -14.94
N PRO A 96 -9.99 -11.86 -15.61
CA PRO A 96 -9.50 -13.05 -14.93
C PRO A 96 -8.35 -12.71 -13.98
N GLY A 97 -8.46 -13.20 -12.73
CA GLY A 97 -7.42 -13.00 -11.72
C GLY A 97 -7.51 -11.70 -10.93
N VAL A 98 -8.42 -10.80 -11.28
CA VAL A 98 -8.76 -9.64 -10.43
C VAL A 98 -9.64 -10.14 -9.28
N MET A 99 -9.21 -9.82 -8.07
CA MET A 99 -9.86 -10.26 -6.83
C MET A 99 -10.66 -9.14 -6.18
N ALA A 100 -10.22 -7.90 -6.33
CA ALA A 100 -10.91 -6.74 -5.80
C ALA A 100 -10.51 -5.46 -6.54
N THR A 101 -11.43 -4.52 -6.59
CA THR A 101 -11.21 -3.11 -6.95
C THR A 101 -11.70 -2.24 -5.81
N VAL A 102 -11.18 -1.03 -5.69
CA VAL A 102 -11.66 -0.05 -4.71
C VAL A 102 -11.50 1.36 -5.28
N ILE A 103 -12.50 2.20 -5.03
CA ILE A 103 -12.48 3.64 -5.34
C ILE A 103 -12.64 4.45 -4.05
N GLY A 104 -12.27 5.74 -4.07
CA GLY A 104 -12.26 6.58 -2.88
C GLY A 104 -13.59 6.63 -2.13
N LYS A 105 -14.72 6.60 -2.84
CA LYS A 105 -16.09 6.62 -2.27
C LYS A 105 -16.46 5.37 -1.47
N GLU A 106 -15.77 4.26 -1.68
CA GLU A 106 -16.02 2.98 -0.99
C GLU A 106 -15.21 2.87 0.31
N ILE A 107 -14.24 3.76 0.52
CA ILE A 107 -13.38 3.74 1.69
C ILE A 107 -14.11 4.44 2.86
N PRO A 108 -14.42 3.74 3.96
CA PRO A 108 -15.20 4.31 5.07
C PRO A 108 -14.52 5.54 5.72
N VAL A 109 -13.19 5.56 5.79
CA VAL A 109 -12.40 6.69 6.27
C VAL A 109 -11.34 6.98 5.23
N ASN A 110 -11.69 7.81 4.24
CA ASN A 110 -10.81 8.15 3.12
C ASN A 110 -9.97 9.39 3.41
N SER A 111 -9.33 9.41 4.57
CA SER A 111 -8.44 10.52 4.94
C SER A 111 -7.32 10.05 5.85
N PHE A 112 -6.14 10.60 5.65
CA PHE A 112 -5.00 10.35 6.51
C PHE A 112 -4.11 11.59 6.64
N GLY A 113 -3.21 11.57 7.60
CA GLY A 113 -2.20 12.62 7.86
C GLY A 113 -1.71 12.53 9.30
N PRO A 114 -0.43 12.84 9.55
CA PRO A 114 0.17 12.72 10.89
C PRO A 114 -0.33 13.77 11.89
N SER A 115 -0.72 14.95 11.42
CA SER A 115 -1.22 16.05 12.26
C SER A 115 -2.62 16.47 11.84
N TYR A 116 -2.88 16.57 10.55
CA TYR A 116 -4.19 16.84 9.97
C TYR A 116 -4.54 15.73 9.00
N GLN A 117 -5.77 15.21 9.10
CA GLN A 117 -6.25 14.15 8.21
C GLN A 117 -6.94 14.78 7.00
N ASP A 118 -6.17 15.48 6.18
CA ASP A 118 -6.63 16.26 5.04
C ASP A 118 -6.29 15.64 3.67
N GLN A 119 -5.55 14.52 3.67
CA GLN A 119 -5.16 13.82 2.46
C GLN A 119 -6.05 12.60 2.22
N PRO A 120 -6.77 12.50 1.09
CA PRO A 120 -7.51 11.30 0.77
C PRO A 120 -6.54 10.16 0.41
N LEU A 121 -6.88 8.93 0.79
CA LEU A 121 -6.17 7.72 0.37
C LEU A 121 -6.33 7.50 -1.15
N LEU A 122 -7.56 7.65 -1.64
CA LEU A 122 -7.89 7.73 -3.06
C LEU A 122 -8.78 8.95 -3.29
N ALA A 123 -8.51 9.71 -4.33
CA ALA A 123 -9.32 10.88 -4.67
C ALA A 123 -10.74 10.43 -5.06
N ASP A 124 -11.74 11.06 -4.45
CA ASP A 124 -13.16 10.74 -4.61
C ASP A 124 -13.98 11.84 -5.29
N ASP A 125 -13.53 13.09 -5.20
CA ASP A 125 -14.18 14.26 -5.80
C ASP A 125 -13.20 15.09 -6.65
N ILE A 126 -12.06 15.45 -6.11
CA ILE A 126 -11.10 16.34 -6.76
C ILE A 126 -9.71 15.69 -6.79
N VAL A 127 -9.11 15.69 -7.97
CA VAL A 127 -7.70 15.44 -8.19
C VAL A 127 -6.93 16.75 -8.04
N ARG A 128 -5.88 16.76 -7.22
CA ARG A 128 -5.06 17.92 -6.92
C ARG A 128 -3.71 17.91 -7.60
N HIS A 129 -3.22 16.72 -7.98
CA HIS A 129 -1.99 16.55 -8.74
C HIS A 129 -2.02 15.24 -9.56
N ALA A 130 -1.16 15.15 -10.58
CA ALA A 130 -1.13 14.01 -11.50
C ALA A 130 -0.82 12.66 -10.83
N GLY A 131 -0.20 12.68 -9.66
CA GLY A 131 0.13 11.50 -8.87
C GLY A 131 -0.98 11.00 -7.95
N ASP A 132 -2.11 11.71 -7.84
CA ASP A 132 -3.23 11.27 -7.00
C ASP A 132 -3.74 9.89 -7.44
N GLY A 133 -3.92 8.99 -6.47
CA GLY A 133 -4.60 7.72 -6.71
C GLY A 133 -6.10 7.95 -6.87
N VAL A 134 -6.72 7.34 -7.88
CA VAL A 134 -8.18 7.46 -8.10
C VAL A 134 -8.89 6.12 -7.92
N ALA A 135 -8.21 5.01 -8.14
CA ALA A 135 -8.71 3.67 -7.91
C ALA A 135 -7.55 2.71 -7.61
N ALA A 136 -7.83 1.60 -6.95
CA ALA A 136 -6.86 0.54 -6.75
C ALA A 136 -7.44 -0.81 -7.22
N VAL A 137 -6.56 -1.70 -7.66
CA VAL A 137 -6.89 -3.06 -8.09
C VAL A 137 -5.99 -4.03 -7.37
N ALA A 138 -6.53 -5.15 -6.92
CA ALA A 138 -5.79 -6.29 -6.39
C ALA A 138 -6.03 -7.51 -7.28
N ALA A 139 -4.96 -8.16 -7.74
CA ALA A 139 -5.03 -9.34 -8.60
C ALA A 139 -4.03 -10.41 -8.17
N VAL A 140 -4.19 -11.61 -8.71
CA VAL A 140 -3.34 -12.77 -8.40
C VAL A 140 -1.91 -12.58 -8.87
N THR A 141 -1.72 -11.86 -10.00
CA THR A 141 -0.40 -11.53 -10.53
C THR A 141 -0.26 -10.03 -10.76
N GLU A 142 0.97 -9.56 -10.74
CA GLU A 142 1.28 -8.15 -11.00
C GLU A 142 0.82 -7.70 -12.39
N GLN A 143 1.03 -8.54 -13.41
CA GLN A 143 0.62 -8.24 -14.78
C GLN A 143 -0.91 -8.09 -14.89
N GLN A 144 -1.67 -8.99 -14.26
CA GLN A 144 -3.14 -8.89 -14.24
C GLN A 144 -3.61 -7.59 -13.56
N ALA A 145 -2.92 -7.16 -12.48
CA ALA A 145 -3.25 -5.89 -11.84
C ALA A 145 -2.97 -4.69 -12.76
N LEU A 146 -1.86 -4.70 -13.49
CA LEU A 146 -1.52 -3.65 -14.47
C LEU A 146 -2.52 -3.61 -15.64
N ASP A 147 -2.83 -4.77 -16.22
CA ASP A 147 -3.78 -4.87 -17.33
C ASP A 147 -5.18 -4.39 -16.90
N ALA A 148 -5.57 -4.69 -15.65
CA ALA A 148 -6.84 -4.24 -15.09
C ALA A 148 -6.89 -2.72 -14.87
N LEU A 149 -5.76 -2.08 -14.49
CA LEU A 149 -5.70 -0.62 -14.39
C LEU A 149 -6.01 0.08 -15.72
N GLU A 150 -5.62 -0.52 -16.84
CA GLU A 150 -5.90 0.05 -18.16
C GLU A 150 -7.40 0.02 -18.51
N LYS A 151 -8.17 -0.90 -17.92
CA LYS A 151 -9.60 -1.01 -18.11
C LYS A 151 -10.44 -0.04 -17.26
N ILE A 152 -9.83 0.55 -16.24
CA ILE A 152 -10.51 1.56 -15.42
C ILE A 152 -10.64 2.86 -16.21
N LYS A 153 -11.87 3.32 -16.37
CA LYS A 153 -12.21 4.57 -17.05
C LYS A 153 -12.50 5.63 -16.01
N VAL A 154 -11.86 6.78 -16.16
CA VAL A 154 -12.08 7.94 -15.28
C VAL A 154 -12.48 9.11 -16.15
N GLU A 155 -13.66 9.67 -15.86
CA GLU A 155 -14.13 10.89 -16.50
C GLU A 155 -13.88 12.08 -15.60
N TYR A 156 -13.29 13.11 -16.15
CA TYR A 156 -13.00 14.36 -15.46
C TYR A 156 -13.84 15.50 -15.99
N GLU A 157 -14.26 16.39 -15.12
CA GLU A 157 -14.92 17.63 -15.46
C GLU A 157 -13.90 18.78 -15.38
N GLY A 158 -13.89 19.67 -16.39
CA GLY A 158 -12.96 20.81 -16.39
C GLY A 158 -11.54 20.45 -16.83
N ARG A 159 -11.40 19.66 -17.90
CA ARG A 159 -10.11 19.43 -18.55
C ARG A 159 -9.62 20.74 -19.16
N PHE A 160 -8.62 21.37 -18.54
CA PHE A 160 -7.92 22.46 -19.16
C PHE A 160 -6.96 21.92 -20.21
N GLU A 161 -7.27 22.16 -21.47
CA GLU A 161 -6.38 21.86 -22.59
C GLU A 161 -5.22 22.85 -22.73
N ASP A 162 -5.27 23.97 -22.01
CA ASP A 162 -4.37 25.10 -22.14
C ASP A 162 -3.52 25.44 -20.90
N GLY A 163 -3.61 24.65 -19.83
CA GLY A 163 -2.81 24.87 -18.62
C GLY A 163 -3.27 26.05 -17.75
N THR A 164 -4.45 26.60 -17.99
CA THR A 164 -5.00 27.67 -17.13
C THR A 164 -5.52 27.11 -15.81
N VAL A 165 -5.28 27.84 -14.72
CA VAL A 165 -5.67 27.51 -13.36
C VAL A 165 -7.11 27.96 -13.13
N PHE A 166 -7.88 27.20 -12.38
CA PHE A 166 -9.21 27.59 -11.92
C PHE A 166 -9.17 28.94 -11.21
N ASP A 167 -9.94 29.90 -11.69
CA ASP A 167 -10.38 31.01 -10.87
C ASP A 167 -11.57 30.54 -10.03
N SER A 168 -11.42 30.68 -8.73
CA SER A 168 -12.33 30.22 -7.67
C SER A 168 -13.61 31.04 -7.59
#